data_cd3d61a99367b63806973d43ae9ee638
#
_entry.id   cd3d61a99367b63806973d43ae9ee638
#
_cell.length_a   1.000
_cell.length_b   1.000
_cell.length_c   1.000
_cell.angle_alpha   90.00
_cell.angle_beta   90.00
_cell.angle_gamma   90.00
#
_symmetry.space_group_name_H-M   'P 1'
#
loop_
_entity.id
_entity.type
_entity.pdbx_description
1 polymer ?
#
loop_
_entity_poly.entity_id
_entity_poly.type
_entity_poly.pdbx_seq_one_letter_code
_entity_poly.pdbx_strand_id
1 'polypeptide(L)'
;MLFMDDILARKRFMLRRKEKLEQRLAEIPKGRLIKKRAKGQTYYYLERDGELQSLQDKPETRALYEEQQAAEKELKNLNRNITAIDRFLKQYIPMSPEETKRQVQGRPWEEVEGQQNSFNTDNRELVYLGVLYHSKSEMLIAIMLTSFGIEFKYEILLKEGYRKVYPDFVIRRPRDGRIMYWEHAGVTHKEEYIMKLYGRLDEYHAMGIDLWDNLILSFDGPDGSLNADQIEKIIRLYLL
;
A
#
# COMPACT_ATOMS: atom_id res chain seq x y z
N MET A 1 -5.02 -8.71 -3.32
CA MET A 1 -4.61 -8.25 -4.67
C MET A 1 -3.33 -7.41 -4.59
N LEU A 2 -3.26 -6.34 -3.80
CA LEU A 2 -2.06 -5.49 -3.61
C LEU A 2 -0.77 -6.28 -3.34
N PHE A 3 -0.79 -7.27 -2.46
CA PHE A 3 0.38 -8.07 -2.12
C PHE A 3 0.96 -8.86 -3.31
N MET A 4 0.10 -9.48 -4.12
CA MET A 4 0.54 -10.23 -5.30
C MET A 4 1.04 -9.29 -6.39
N ASP A 5 0.38 -8.15 -6.58
CA ASP A 5 0.79 -7.13 -7.56
C ASP A 5 2.15 -6.55 -7.21
N ASP A 6 2.41 -6.32 -5.91
CA ASP A 6 3.71 -5.89 -5.39
C ASP A 6 4.81 -6.92 -5.66
N ILE A 7 4.56 -8.20 -5.37
CA ILE A 7 5.53 -9.27 -5.64
C ILE A 7 5.83 -9.37 -7.13
N LEU A 8 4.81 -9.31 -7.98
CA LEU A 8 4.98 -9.34 -9.43
C LEU A 8 5.70 -8.10 -9.96
N ALA A 9 5.42 -6.92 -9.39
CA ALA A 9 6.13 -5.68 -9.73
C ALA A 9 7.60 -5.75 -9.34
N ARG A 10 7.92 -6.24 -8.14
CA ARG A 10 9.32 -6.48 -7.69
C ARG A 10 10.03 -7.49 -8.58
N LYS A 11 9.38 -8.58 -8.96
CA LYS A 11 9.94 -9.55 -9.90
C LYS A 11 10.26 -8.91 -11.24
N ARG A 12 9.33 -8.12 -11.81
CA ARG A 12 9.56 -7.39 -13.08
C ARG A 12 10.74 -6.44 -12.99
N PHE A 13 10.88 -5.72 -11.87
CA PHE A 13 12.02 -4.85 -11.62
C PHE A 13 13.34 -5.64 -11.59
N MET A 14 13.39 -6.75 -10.86
CA MET A 14 14.58 -7.62 -10.76
C MET A 14 14.96 -8.21 -12.12
N LEU A 15 14.00 -8.63 -12.93
CA LEU A 15 14.26 -9.14 -14.29
C LEU A 15 14.88 -8.07 -15.19
N ARG A 16 14.35 -6.84 -15.20
CA ARG A 16 14.94 -5.73 -15.97
C ARG A 16 16.34 -5.36 -15.46
N ARG A 17 16.55 -5.39 -14.16
CA ARG A 17 17.87 -5.12 -13.59
C ARG A 17 18.87 -6.21 -13.96
N LYS A 18 18.47 -7.46 -13.90
CA LYS A 18 19.24 -8.62 -14.35
C LYS A 18 19.69 -8.46 -15.80
N GLU A 19 18.77 -8.18 -16.71
CA GLU A 19 19.04 -7.97 -18.14
C GLU A 19 20.10 -6.89 -18.38
N LYS A 20 19.97 -5.74 -17.71
CA LYS A 20 20.96 -4.65 -17.79
C LYS A 20 22.34 -5.06 -17.28
N LEU A 21 22.41 -5.85 -16.22
CA LEU A 21 23.69 -6.34 -15.70
C LEU A 21 24.32 -7.37 -16.63
N GLU A 22 23.52 -8.26 -17.21
CA GLU A 22 24.00 -9.26 -18.19
C GLU A 22 24.55 -8.57 -19.46
N GLN A 23 23.85 -7.54 -19.98
CA GLN A 23 24.34 -6.73 -21.09
C GLN A 23 25.66 -6.03 -20.72
N ARG A 24 25.73 -5.41 -19.54
CA ARG A 24 26.96 -4.74 -19.11
C ARG A 24 28.13 -5.69 -18.93
N LEU A 25 27.90 -6.85 -18.33
CA LEU A 25 28.92 -7.90 -18.17
C LEU A 25 29.42 -8.45 -19.52
N ALA A 26 28.57 -8.51 -20.52
CA ALA A 26 28.98 -8.93 -21.87
C ALA A 26 29.92 -7.95 -22.57
N GLU A 27 29.90 -6.67 -22.20
CA GLU A 27 30.81 -5.63 -22.72
C GLU A 27 32.20 -5.69 -22.06
N ILE A 28 32.33 -6.28 -20.88
CA ILE A 28 33.60 -6.36 -20.16
C ILE A 28 34.42 -7.54 -20.67
N PRO A 29 35.67 -7.33 -21.07
CA PRO A 29 36.53 -8.42 -21.52
C PRO A 29 36.70 -9.50 -20.45
N LYS A 30 36.74 -10.77 -20.87
CA LYS A 30 36.95 -11.89 -19.94
C LYS A 30 38.21 -11.69 -19.10
N GLY A 31 38.10 -11.92 -17.80
CA GLY A 31 39.19 -11.80 -16.85
C GLY A 31 38.68 -11.85 -15.42
N ARG A 32 39.54 -12.08 -14.46
CA ARG A 32 39.22 -12.17 -13.05
C ARG A 32 40.13 -11.26 -12.23
N LEU A 33 39.54 -10.35 -11.46
CA LEU A 33 40.27 -9.53 -10.52
C LEU A 33 40.68 -10.34 -9.28
N ILE A 34 41.97 -10.38 -9.00
CA ILE A 34 42.55 -11.01 -7.81
C ILE A 34 43.11 -9.94 -6.89
N LYS A 35 42.74 -10.03 -5.62
CA LYS A 35 43.24 -9.15 -4.55
C LYS A 35 44.16 -9.98 -3.66
N LYS A 36 45.45 -9.57 -3.53
CA LYS A 36 46.41 -10.19 -2.62
C LYS A 36 46.84 -9.14 -1.56
N ARG A 37 46.86 -9.56 -0.31
CA ARG A 37 47.38 -8.74 0.80
C ARG A 37 48.80 -9.18 1.16
N ALA A 38 49.73 -8.25 1.15
CA ALA A 38 51.12 -8.47 1.61
C ALA A 38 51.64 -7.22 2.31
N LYS A 39 52.31 -7.38 3.44
CA LYS A 39 52.94 -6.29 4.21
C LYS A 39 52.02 -5.08 4.49
N GLY A 40 50.73 -5.38 4.81
CA GLY A 40 49.73 -4.33 5.10
C GLY A 40 49.16 -3.62 3.88
N GLN A 41 49.60 -3.93 2.68
CA GLN A 41 49.11 -3.35 1.42
C GLN A 41 48.29 -4.36 0.62
N THR A 42 47.36 -3.85 -0.19
CA THR A 42 46.55 -4.65 -1.11
C THR A 42 47.06 -4.48 -2.53
N TYR A 43 47.36 -5.58 -3.17
CA TYR A 43 47.83 -5.63 -4.56
C TYR A 43 46.73 -6.21 -5.41
N TYR A 44 46.56 -5.64 -6.62
CA TYR A 44 45.50 -6.00 -7.56
C TYR A 44 46.10 -6.61 -8.81
N TYR A 45 45.60 -7.73 -9.22
CA TYR A 45 46.01 -8.46 -10.41
C TYR A 45 44.82 -8.83 -11.26
N LEU A 46 44.97 -8.80 -12.57
CA LEU A 46 44.04 -9.37 -13.51
C LEU A 46 44.56 -10.74 -13.94
N GLU A 47 43.76 -11.75 -13.72
CA GLU A 47 43.96 -13.10 -14.27
C GLU A 47 43.21 -13.23 -15.58
N ARG A 48 43.93 -13.58 -16.63
CA ARG A 48 43.40 -13.86 -17.96
C ARG A 48 44.21 -14.99 -18.57
N ASP A 49 43.53 -16.04 -19.04
CA ASP A 49 44.13 -17.20 -19.71
C ASP A 49 45.30 -17.86 -18.89
N GLY A 50 45.20 -17.80 -17.57
CA GLY A 50 46.21 -18.34 -16.65
C GLY A 50 47.37 -17.39 -16.34
N GLU A 51 47.43 -16.22 -16.98
CA GLU A 51 48.44 -15.20 -16.70
C GLU A 51 47.94 -14.15 -15.69
N LEU A 52 48.87 -13.68 -14.84
CA LEU A 52 48.59 -12.63 -13.86
C LEU A 52 49.25 -11.33 -14.26
N GLN A 53 48.47 -10.30 -14.57
CA GLN A 53 48.92 -8.96 -14.87
C GLN A 53 48.68 -8.04 -13.65
N SER A 54 49.73 -7.31 -13.23
CA SER A 54 49.57 -6.28 -12.16
C SER A 54 48.71 -5.11 -12.64
N LEU A 55 47.82 -4.67 -11.77
CA LEU A 55 46.92 -3.52 -11.97
C LEU A 55 47.29 -2.32 -11.07
N GLN A 56 48.47 -2.29 -10.45
CA GLN A 56 48.85 -1.21 -9.51
C GLN A 56 48.84 0.17 -10.20
N ASP A 57 49.31 0.22 -11.44
CA ASP A 57 49.43 1.46 -12.24
C ASP A 57 48.32 1.56 -13.30
N LYS A 58 47.22 0.78 -13.14
CA LYS A 58 46.09 0.74 -14.10
C LYS A 58 44.73 0.93 -13.38
N PRO A 59 44.48 2.13 -12.82
CA PRO A 59 43.31 2.37 -12.01
C PRO A 59 42.00 2.19 -12.77
N GLU A 60 41.91 2.56 -14.03
CA GLU A 60 40.73 2.40 -14.88
C GLU A 60 40.37 0.93 -15.12
N THR A 61 41.40 0.14 -15.49
CA THR A 61 41.24 -1.31 -15.68
C THR A 61 40.83 -1.97 -14.39
N ARG A 62 41.39 -1.57 -13.25
CA ARG A 62 41.01 -2.07 -11.94
C ARG A 62 39.55 -1.73 -11.62
N ALA A 63 39.12 -0.50 -11.84
CA ALA A 63 37.73 -0.07 -11.60
C ALA A 63 36.75 -0.87 -12.44
N LEU A 64 37.06 -1.16 -13.71
CA LEU A 64 36.22 -1.98 -14.59
C LEU A 64 36.01 -3.39 -14.04
N TYR A 65 37.07 -4.05 -13.53
CA TYR A 65 36.95 -5.40 -12.98
C TYR A 65 36.41 -5.42 -11.54
N GLU A 66 36.50 -4.33 -10.80
CA GLU A 66 35.77 -4.14 -9.53
C GLU A 66 34.26 -4.00 -9.81
N GLU A 67 33.88 -3.24 -10.84
CA GLU A 67 32.51 -3.16 -11.34
C GLU A 67 31.99 -4.55 -11.75
N GLN A 68 32.78 -5.31 -12.53
CA GLN A 68 32.41 -6.67 -12.92
C GLN A 68 32.11 -7.56 -11.71
N GLN A 69 33.01 -7.60 -10.71
CA GLN A 69 32.77 -8.41 -9.49
C GLN A 69 31.52 -7.98 -8.73
N ALA A 70 31.27 -6.67 -8.65
CA ALA A 70 30.06 -6.15 -8.00
C ALA A 70 28.81 -6.57 -8.77
N ALA A 71 28.81 -6.45 -10.10
CA ALA A 71 27.72 -6.83 -10.98
C ALA A 71 27.43 -8.34 -10.93
N GLU A 72 28.47 -9.19 -10.93
CA GLU A 72 28.33 -10.65 -10.79
C GLU A 72 27.69 -11.03 -9.44
N LYS A 73 28.11 -10.38 -8.37
CA LYS A 73 27.55 -10.58 -7.03
C LYS A 73 26.06 -10.16 -6.99
N GLU A 74 25.74 -9.00 -7.57
CA GLU A 74 24.36 -8.52 -7.67
C GLU A 74 23.51 -9.49 -8.50
N LEU A 75 24.01 -9.94 -9.64
CA LEU A 75 23.36 -10.91 -10.51
C LEU A 75 23.04 -12.23 -9.81
N LYS A 76 23.99 -12.73 -9.01
CA LYS A 76 23.78 -13.93 -8.18
C LYS A 76 22.66 -13.74 -7.19
N ASN A 77 22.60 -12.57 -6.53
CA ASN A 77 21.54 -12.24 -5.56
C ASN A 77 20.17 -12.09 -6.27
N LEU A 78 20.13 -11.42 -7.43
CA LEU A 78 18.91 -11.28 -8.22
C LEU A 78 18.37 -12.63 -8.66
N ASN A 79 19.21 -13.51 -9.18
CA ASN A 79 18.81 -14.87 -9.60
C ASN A 79 18.24 -15.66 -8.41
N ARG A 80 18.87 -15.59 -7.23
CA ARG A 80 18.38 -16.24 -6.01
C ARG A 80 17.01 -15.71 -5.61
N ASN A 81 16.82 -14.39 -5.63
CA ASN A 81 15.57 -13.74 -5.25
C ASN A 81 14.44 -14.05 -6.25
N ILE A 82 14.73 -13.99 -7.56
CA ILE A 82 13.76 -14.36 -8.61
C ILE A 82 13.33 -15.81 -8.44
N THR A 83 14.27 -16.73 -8.21
CA THR A 83 13.95 -18.15 -7.96
C THR A 83 13.09 -18.35 -6.72
N ALA A 84 13.35 -17.58 -5.65
CA ALA A 84 12.55 -17.64 -4.43
C ALA A 84 11.13 -17.15 -4.67
N ILE A 85 10.97 -16.05 -5.41
CA ILE A 85 9.66 -15.51 -5.81
C ILE A 85 8.93 -16.53 -6.71
N ASP A 86 9.60 -17.14 -7.68
CA ASP A 86 8.99 -18.14 -8.55
C ASP A 86 8.50 -19.37 -7.78
N ARG A 87 9.27 -19.82 -6.78
CA ARG A 87 8.86 -20.91 -5.89
C ARG A 87 7.65 -20.52 -5.06
N PHE A 88 7.66 -19.31 -4.50
CA PHE A 88 6.52 -18.77 -3.76
C PHE A 88 5.28 -18.73 -4.64
N LEU A 89 5.36 -18.15 -5.84
CA LEU A 89 4.23 -18.02 -6.76
C LEU A 89 3.64 -19.38 -7.18
N LYS A 90 4.46 -20.43 -7.25
CA LYS A 90 3.98 -21.79 -7.56
C LYS A 90 3.23 -22.45 -6.40
N GLN A 91 3.56 -22.08 -5.17
CA GLN A 91 3.01 -22.72 -3.95
C GLN A 91 1.92 -21.87 -3.30
N TYR A 92 1.89 -20.58 -3.62
CA TYR A 92 0.94 -19.66 -3.03
C TYR A 92 -0.45 -19.90 -3.63
N ILE A 93 -1.36 -20.36 -2.80
CA ILE A 93 -2.78 -20.39 -3.10
C ILE A 93 -3.37 -19.09 -2.55
N PRO A 94 -3.77 -18.14 -3.41
CA PRO A 94 -4.44 -16.95 -2.92
C PRO A 94 -5.69 -17.39 -2.17
N MET A 95 -5.87 -16.86 -0.96
CA MET A 95 -7.15 -17.00 -0.28
C MET A 95 -8.21 -16.49 -1.25
N SER A 96 -9.33 -17.23 -1.36
CA SER A 96 -10.35 -16.81 -2.32
C SER A 96 -10.76 -15.38 -2.00
N PRO A 97 -10.91 -14.53 -3.00
CA PRO A 97 -11.38 -13.17 -2.79
C PRO A 97 -12.65 -13.11 -1.94
N GLU A 98 -13.43 -14.16 -1.97
CA GLU A 98 -14.71 -14.25 -1.27
C GLU A 98 -14.58 -14.46 0.23
N GLU A 99 -13.53 -15.15 0.70
CA GLU A 99 -13.33 -15.41 2.14
C GLU A 99 -12.74 -14.22 2.90
N THR A 100 -11.79 -13.49 2.30
CA THR A 100 -11.20 -12.30 2.91
C THR A 100 -12.00 -11.02 2.71
N LYS A 101 -12.85 -10.98 1.69
CA LYS A 101 -13.50 -9.75 1.20
C LYS A 101 -14.79 -9.39 1.90
N ARG A 102 -15.37 -10.31 2.65
CA ARG A 102 -16.71 -10.13 3.25
C ARG A 102 -16.70 -9.92 4.74
N GLN A 103 -15.52 -9.76 5.35
CA GLN A 103 -15.43 -9.68 6.81
C GLN A 103 -15.06 -8.28 7.27
N VAL A 104 -15.87 -7.71 8.14
CA VAL A 104 -15.56 -6.53 8.92
C VAL A 104 -15.17 -7.02 10.31
N GLN A 105 -13.90 -6.97 10.65
CA GLN A 105 -13.36 -7.51 11.91
C GLN A 105 -13.78 -8.98 12.19
N GLY A 106 -13.61 -9.85 11.19
CA GLY A 106 -13.96 -11.27 11.30
C GLY A 106 -15.45 -11.60 11.23
N ARG A 107 -16.33 -10.60 11.06
CA ARG A 107 -17.77 -10.79 10.85
C ARG A 107 -18.10 -10.75 9.37
N PRO A 108 -18.90 -11.69 8.84
CA PRO A 108 -19.40 -11.62 7.47
C PRO A 108 -20.11 -10.28 7.21
N TRP A 109 -19.97 -9.73 6.01
CA TRP A 109 -20.58 -8.44 5.65
C TRP A 109 -22.10 -8.42 5.91
N GLU A 110 -22.76 -9.53 5.62
CA GLU A 110 -24.21 -9.70 5.76
C GLU A 110 -24.69 -9.68 7.22
N GLU A 111 -23.81 -10.03 8.17
CA GLU A 111 -24.10 -10.08 9.61
C GLU A 111 -23.76 -8.77 10.34
N VAL A 112 -23.13 -7.82 9.65
CA VAL A 112 -22.79 -6.54 10.25
C VAL A 112 -23.97 -5.60 10.15
N GLU A 113 -24.46 -5.13 11.29
CA GLU A 113 -25.50 -4.11 11.39
C GLU A 113 -24.88 -2.73 11.38
N GLY A 114 -25.47 -1.79 10.65
CA GLY A 114 -25.11 -0.38 10.68
C GLY A 114 -25.79 0.37 11.82
N GLN A 115 -25.45 1.64 11.98
CA GLN A 115 -26.02 2.57 12.97
C GLN A 115 -25.90 2.07 14.42
N GLN A 116 -24.69 1.61 14.78
CA GLN A 116 -24.39 1.10 16.12
C GLN A 116 -24.00 2.20 17.12
N ASN A 117 -23.79 3.40 16.63
CA ASN A 117 -23.53 4.57 17.46
C ASN A 117 -24.87 5.17 17.91
N SER A 118 -25.20 5.06 19.18
CA SER A 118 -26.42 5.66 19.76
C SER A 118 -26.20 7.16 20.00
N PHE A 119 -26.45 7.96 18.99
CA PHE A 119 -26.43 9.39 19.13
C PHE A 119 -27.85 9.95 19.18
N ASN A 120 -28.15 10.70 20.22
CA ASN A 120 -29.46 11.35 20.37
C ASN A 120 -29.39 12.68 19.59
N THR A 121 -29.81 12.68 18.33
CA THR A 121 -30.02 13.93 17.60
C THR A 121 -31.47 14.29 17.61
N ASP A 122 -31.80 15.49 18.05
CA ASP A 122 -33.14 16.06 17.90
C ASP A 122 -33.50 16.36 16.44
N ASN A 123 -32.58 16.12 15.50
CA ASN A 123 -32.68 16.50 14.10
C ASN A 123 -33.28 15.36 13.24
N ARG A 124 -34.59 15.15 13.36
CA ARG A 124 -35.36 14.13 12.60
C ARG A 124 -35.40 14.38 11.08
N GLU A 125 -34.81 15.47 10.59
CA GLU A 125 -34.84 15.84 9.18
C GLU A 125 -33.75 15.15 8.34
N LEU A 126 -32.70 14.60 8.98
CA LEU A 126 -31.58 13.97 8.29
C LEU A 126 -31.76 12.45 8.14
N VAL A 127 -32.93 12.03 7.62
CA VAL A 127 -33.25 10.61 7.41
C VAL A 127 -33.22 10.27 5.92
N TYR A 128 -32.45 9.25 5.57
CA TYR A 128 -32.42 8.69 4.22
C TYR A 128 -32.42 7.16 4.29
N LEU A 129 -33.29 6.50 3.54
CA LEU A 129 -33.51 5.05 3.54
C LEU A 129 -33.71 4.45 4.95
N GLY A 130 -34.36 5.19 5.83
CA GLY A 130 -34.62 4.76 7.21
C GLY A 130 -33.44 4.91 8.18
N VAL A 131 -32.31 5.43 7.74
CA VAL A 131 -31.14 5.72 8.57
C VAL A 131 -31.10 7.20 8.92
N LEU A 132 -30.86 7.52 10.18
CA LEU A 132 -30.66 8.87 10.69
C LEU A 132 -29.16 9.20 10.63
N TYR A 133 -28.82 10.29 9.94
CA TYR A 133 -27.43 10.76 9.80
C TYR A 133 -27.12 11.90 10.75
N HIS A 134 -25.84 12.01 11.20
CA HIS A 134 -25.41 13.05 12.12
C HIS A 134 -25.26 14.42 11.46
N SER A 135 -24.95 14.44 10.16
CA SER A 135 -24.80 15.67 9.40
C SER A 135 -25.47 15.61 8.04
N LYS A 136 -25.77 16.79 7.47
CA LYS A 136 -26.28 16.91 6.12
C LYS A 136 -25.26 16.36 5.10
N SER A 137 -23.97 16.60 5.33
CA SER A 137 -22.90 16.13 4.46
C SER A 137 -22.84 14.60 4.42
N GLU A 138 -22.94 13.93 5.55
CA GLU A 138 -23.00 12.46 5.60
C GLU A 138 -24.22 11.91 4.88
N MET A 139 -25.41 12.52 5.08
CA MET A 139 -26.61 12.11 4.35
C MET A 139 -26.44 12.27 2.83
N LEU A 140 -25.82 13.37 2.36
CA LEU A 140 -25.54 13.57 0.94
C LEU A 140 -24.54 12.55 0.39
N ILE A 141 -23.49 12.20 1.15
CA ILE A 141 -22.55 11.15 0.79
C ILE A 141 -23.29 9.80 0.66
N ALA A 142 -24.17 9.47 1.60
CA ALA A 142 -25.00 8.25 1.56
C ALA A 142 -25.90 8.22 0.29
N ILE A 143 -26.53 9.33 -0.06
CA ILE A 143 -27.31 9.47 -1.29
C ILE A 143 -26.44 9.21 -2.52
N MET A 144 -25.23 9.79 -2.55
CA MET A 144 -24.30 9.61 -3.65
C MET A 144 -23.82 8.15 -3.75
N LEU A 145 -23.41 7.52 -2.65
CA LEU A 145 -23.02 6.12 -2.62
C LEU A 145 -24.15 5.23 -3.17
N THR A 146 -25.38 5.46 -2.73
CA THR A 146 -26.58 4.73 -3.22
C THR A 146 -26.78 4.97 -4.72
N SER A 147 -26.64 6.18 -5.22
CA SER A 147 -26.82 6.51 -6.66
C SER A 147 -25.80 5.81 -7.55
N PHE A 148 -24.60 5.51 -7.02
CA PHE A 148 -23.58 4.73 -7.70
C PHE A 148 -23.74 3.21 -7.49
N GLY A 149 -24.78 2.76 -6.79
CA GLY A 149 -25.01 1.35 -6.49
C GLY A 149 -23.96 0.73 -5.57
N ILE A 150 -23.34 1.52 -4.71
CA ILE A 150 -22.29 1.09 -3.80
C ILE A 150 -22.92 0.66 -2.47
N GLU A 151 -22.60 -0.56 -2.04
CA GLU A 151 -23.05 -1.06 -0.75
C GLU A 151 -22.23 -0.48 0.39
N PHE A 152 -22.90 0.08 1.37
CA PHE A 152 -22.26 0.64 2.55
C PHE A 152 -23.09 0.38 3.81
N LYS A 153 -22.45 0.53 4.95
CA LYS A 153 -23.08 0.55 6.27
C LYS A 153 -22.63 1.80 7.01
N TYR A 154 -23.54 2.44 7.70
CA TYR A 154 -23.31 3.68 8.40
C TYR A 154 -23.00 3.39 9.88
N GLU A 155 -21.92 4.00 10.42
CA GLU A 155 -21.54 3.94 11.81
C GLU A 155 -21.50 2.54 12.45
N ILE A 156 -20.68 1.67 11.89
CA ILE A 156 -20.39 0.36 12.49
C ILE A 156 -19.39 0.54 13.64
N LEU A 157 -19.65 -0.10 14.77
CA LEU A 157 -18.64 -0.23 15.82
C LEU A 157 -17.49 -1.12 15.36
N LEU A 158 -16.31 -0.54 15.26
CA LEU A 158 -15.04 -1.25 15.18
C LEU A 158 -14.41 -1.31 16.56
N LYS A 159 -13.95 -2.50 16.98
CA LYS A 159 -13.41 -2.71 18.31
C LYS A 159 -12.16 -3.59 18.26
N GLU A 160 -11.08 -3.10 18.86
CA GLU A 160 -9.84 -3.87 19.05
C GLU A 160 -9.25 -3.60 20.43
N GLY A 161 -9.27 -4.63 21.28
CA GLY A 161 -8.91 -4.48 22.68
C GLY A 161 -9.83 -3.46 23.41
N TYR A 162 -9.25 -2.36 23.89
CA TYR A 162 -9.99 -1.26 24.51
C TYR A 162 -10.40 -0.15 23.52
N ARG A 163 -9.87 -0.18 22.30
CA ARG A 163 -10.15 0.82 21.27
C ARG A 163 -11.53 0.62 20.68
N LYS A 164 -12.23 1.72 20.42
CA LYS A 164 -13.55 1.75 19.81
C LYS A 164 -13.65 2.94 18.88
N VAL A 165 -13.94 2.72 17.61
CA VAL A 165 -14.21 3.78 16.63
C VAL A 165 -15.46 3.44 15.82
N TYR A 166 -16.08 4.48 15.30
CA TYR A 166 -17.25 4.39 14.43
C TYR A 166 -16.95 5.18 13.17
N PRO A 167 -16.44 4.54 12.10
CA PRO A 167 -16.34 5.21 10.82
C PRO A 167 -17.71 5.68 10.35
N ASP A 168 -17.80 6.84 9.73
CA ASP A 168 -19.08 7.30 9.18
C ASP A 168 -19.61 6.27 8.17
N PHE A 169 -18.74 5.75 7.31
CA PHE A 169 -19.15 4.68 6.39
C PHE A 169 -18.13 3.54 6.37
N VAL A 170 -18.65 2.32 6.37
CA VAL A 170 -17.93 1.10 6.00
C VAL A 170 -18.52 0.62 4.68
N ILE A 171 -17.66 0.43 3.67
CA ILE A 171 -18.05 0.26 2.28
C ILE A 171 -17.48 -1.04 1.75
N ARG A 172 -18.33 -1.85 1.11
CA ARG A 172 -17.86 -2.98 0.31
C ARG A 172 -17.61 -2.51 -1.12
N ARG A 173 -16.32 -2.32 -1.46
CA ARG A 173 -15.92 -1.80 -2.75
C ARG A 173 -16.33 -2.72 -3.90
N PRO A 174 -17.11 -2.26 -4.89
CA PRO A 174 -17.69 -3.13 -5.93
C PRO A 174 -16.67 -3.91 -6.76
N ARG A 175 -15.55 -3.26 -7.14
CA ARG A 175 -14.58 -3.85 -8.07
C ARG A 175 -13.83 -5.08 -7.55
N ASP A 176 -13.70 -5.24 -6.23
CA ASP A 176 -12.91 -6.32 -5.62
C ASP A 176 -13.45 -6.83 -4.27
N GLY A 177 -14.55 -6.24 -3.79
CA GLY A 177 -15.18 -6.57 -2.52
C GLY A 177 -14.38 -6.18 -1.29
N ARG A 178 -13.30 -5.42 -1.44
CA ARG A 178 -12.48 -4.94 -0.32
C ARG A 178 -13.29 -4.01 0.58
N ILE A 179 -13.11 -4.16 1.89
CA ILE A 179 -13.70 -3.24 2.85
C ILE A 179 -12.88 -1.95 2.86
N MET A 180 -13.58 -0.83 2.65
CA MET A 180 -13.08 0.53 2.73
C MET A 180 -13.80 1.24 3.86
N TYR A 181 -13.11 2.14 4.52
CA TYR A 181 -13.65 3.00 5.56
C TYR A 181 -13.68 4.43 5.06
N TRP A 182 -14.67 5.20 5.48
CA TRP A 182 -14.76 6.62 5.11
C TRP A 182 -15.12 7.44 6.33
N GLU A 183 -14.34 8.45 6.58
CA GLU A 183 -14.55 9.47 7.61
C GLU A 183 -14.74 10.82 6.92
N HIS A 184 -15.79 11.55 7.30
CA HIS A 184 -16.08 12.88 6.77
C HIS A 184 -15.99 13.94 7.85
N ALA A 185 -15.07 14.88 7.71
CA ALA A 185 -14.81 15.92 8.70
C ALA A 185 -15.49 17.24 8.31
N GLY A 186 -16.57 17.60 9.03
CA GLY A 186 -17.37 18.79 8.74
C GLY A 186 -16.83 20.10 9.32
N VAL A 187 -16.22 20.07 10.51
CA VAL A 187 -15.95 21.32 11.28
C VAL A 187 -14.44 21.59 11.40
N THR A 188 -13.76 21.73 10.25
CA THR A 188 -12.29 21.84 10.18
C THR A 188 -11.72 23.18 10.66
N HIS A 189 -12.54 24.19 10.92
CA HIS A 189 -12.10 25.49 11.43
C HIS A 189 -11.94 25.55 12.96
N LYS A 190 -12.32 24.49 13.70
CA LYS A 190 -12.18 24.42 15.15
C LYS A 190 -11.00 23.53 15.54
N GLU A 191 -10.02 24.08 16.25
CA GLU A 191 -8.81 23.37 16.68
C GLU A 191 -9.12 22.12 17.50
N GLU A 192 -10.05 22.21 18.43
CA GLU A 192 -10.49 21.05 19.24
C GLU A 192 -11.05 19.91 18.39
N TYR A 193 -11.74 20.22 17.30
CA TYR A 193 -12.26 19.21 16.38
C TYR A 193 -11.12 18.54 15.60
N ILE A 194 -10.15 19.31 15.14
CA ILE A 194 -8.96 18.79 14.46
C ILE A 194 -8.16 17.87 15.40
N MET A 195 -7.97 18.25 16.65
CA MET A 195 -7.28 17.40 17.63
C MET A 195 -8.02 16.07 17.87
N LYS A 196 -9.35 16.11 17.95
CA LYS A 196 -10.17 14.88 18.04
C LYS A 196 -10.06 14.01 16.77
N LEU A 197 -10.02 14.63 15.59
CA LEU A 197 -9.81 13.92 14.34
C LEU A 197 -8.45 13.22 14.30
N TYR A 198 -7.37 13.89 14.71
CA TYR A 198 -6.06 13.25 14.83
C TYR A 198 -6.09 12.05 15.77
N GLY A 199 -6.71 12.17 16.94
CA GLY A 199 -6.87 11.04 17.87
C GLY A 199 -7.63 9.87 17.23
N ARG A 200 -8.68 10.13 16.43
CA ARG A 200 -9.39 9.08 15.69
C ARG A 200 -8.52 8.44 14.61
N LEU A 201 -7.72 9.24 13.89
CA LEU A 201 -6.81 8.70 12.88
C LEU A 201 -5.73 7.79 13.51
N ASP A 202 -5.24 8.12 14.70
CA ASP A 202 -4.33 7.26 15.45
C ASP A 202 -5.00 5.94 15.87
N GLU A 203 -6.28 5.99 16.30
CA GLU A 203 -7.05 4.78 16.60
C GLU A 203 -7.29 3.92 15.34
N TYR A 204 -7.60 4.54 14.20
CA TYR A 204 -7.72 3.84 12.92
C TYR A 204 -6.40 3.18 12.53
N HIS A 205 -5.30 3.92 12.58
CA HIS A 205 -3.97 3.39 12.27
C HIS A 205 -3.61 2.19 13.15
N ALA A 206 -3.88 2.27 14.46
CA ALA A 206 -3.65 1.16 15.38
C ALA A 206 -4.46 -0.10 15.04
N MET A 207 -5.58 0.05 14.32
CA MET A 207 -6.42 -1.06 13.82
C MET A 207 -6.07 -1.48 12.38
N GLY A 208 -4.97 -1.00 11.80
CA GLY A 208 -4.56 -1.27 10.42
C GLY A 208 -5.48 -0.61 9.38
N ILE A 209 -6.08 0.53 9.74
CA ILE A 209 -6.94 1.33 8.85
C ILE A 209 -6.20 2.63 8.54
N ASP A 210 -5.69 2.77 7.31
CA ASP A 210 -4.76 3.81 6.90
C ASP A 210 -5.27 4.65 5.73
N LEU A 211 -4.99 5.97 5.76
CA LEU A 211 -5.42 6.94 4.75
C LEU A 211 -4.93 6.62 3.33
N TRP A 212 -3.77 5.98 3.20
CA TRP A 212 -3.17 5.60 1.91
C TRP A 212 -3.52 4.18 1.47
N ASP A 213 -4.38 3.50 2.21
CA ASP A 213 -4.73 2.11 1.94
C ASP A 213 -6.25 1.88 1.88
N ASN A 214 -6.93 1.92 3.02
CA ASN A 214 -8.33 1.53 3.14
C ASN A 214 -9.21 2.57 3.85
N LEU A 215 -8.66 3.72 4.27
CA LEU A 215 -9.40 4.85 4.84
C LEU A 215 -9.48 6.01 3.85
N ILE A 216 -10.70 6.44 3.56
CA ILE A 216 -11.00 7.67 2.84
C ILE A 216 -11.28 8.75 3.87
N LEU A 217 -10.63 9.91 3.73
CA LEU A 217 -10.91 11.10 4.52
C LEU A 217 -11.38 12.21 3.60
N SER A 218 -12.51 12.82 3.90
CA SER A 218 -13.04 13.98 3.18
C SER A 218 -13.45 15.09 4.13
N PHE A 219 -13.62 16.28 3.59
CA PHE A 219 -13.87 17.49 4.38
C PHE A 219 -14.98 18.32 3.74
N ASP A 220 -15.75 19.01 4.58
CA ASP A 220 -16.56 20.13 4.12
C ASP A 220 -15.68 21.30 3.69
N GLY A 221 -16.20 22.15 2.82
CA GLY A 221 -15.58 23.39 2.45
C GLY A 221 -15.49 24.37 3.64
N PRO A 222 -14.75 25.49 3.47
CA PRO A 222 -14.60 26.50 4.51
C PRO A 222 -15.94 27.14 4.95
N ASP A 223 -16.95 27.09 4.11
CA ASP A 223 -18.32 27.55 4.35
C ASP A 223 -19.22 26.49 5.02
N GLY A 224 -18.67 25.31 5.33
CA GLY A 224 -19.39 24.19 5.90
C GLY A 224 -20.28 23.45 4.89
N SER A 225 -20.07 23.65 3.60
CA SER A 225 -20.81 22.95 2.56
C SER A 225 -20.04 21.76 2.01
N LEU A 226 -20.75 20.68 1.66
CA LEU A 226 -20.19 19.55 0.95
C LEU A 226 -19.92 19.89 -0.51
N ASN A 227 -18.73 19.63 -0.99
CA ASN A 227 -18.42 19.71 -2.43
C ASN A 227 -18.77 18.38 -3.12
N ALA A 228 -19.95 18.32 -3.74
CA ALA A 228 -20.45 17.11 -4.40
C ALA A 228 -19.54 16.61 -5.52
N ASP A 229 -18.93 17.51 -6.31
CA ASP A 229 -17.99 17.13 -7.38
C ASP A 229 -16.74 16.47 -6.82
N GLN A 230 -16.27 16.92 -5.67
CA GLN A 230 -15.12 16.31 -4.98
C GLN A 230 -15.50 14.92 -4.46
N ILE A 231 -16.67 14.76 -3.86
CA ILE A 231 -17.17 13.46 -3.38
C ILE A 231 -17.34 12.49 -4.55
N GLU A 232 -17.88 12.92 -5.67
CA GLU A 232 -17.99 12.09 -6.87
C GLU A 232 -16.62 11.61 -7.37
N LYS A 233 -15.62 12.50 -7.41
CA LYS A 233 -14.24 12.13 -7.78
C LYS A 233 -13.64 11.11 -6.82
N ILE A 234 -13.87 11.27 -5.52
CA ILE A 234 -13.43 10.31 -4.50
C ILE A 234 -14.08 8.93 -4.76
N ILE A 235 -15.40 8.89 -4.97
CA ILE A 235 -16.13 7.65 -5.26
C ILE A 235 -15.54 6.96 -6.50
N ARG A 236 -15.36 7.69 -7.59
CA ARG A 236 -14.83 7.14 -8.85
C ARG A 236 -13.40 6.65 -8.72
N LEU A 237 -12.55 7.33 -7.95
CA LEU A 237 -11.14 7.00 -7.80
C LEU A 237 -10.91 5.81 -6.85
N TYR A 238 -11.59 5.80 -5.72
CA TYR A 238 -11.30 4.85 -4.65
C TYR A 238 -12.24 3.65 -4.62
N LEU A 239 -13.47 3.80 -5.12
CA LEU A 239 -14.50 2.77 -4.96
C LEU A 239 -14.87 2.06 -6.27
N LEU A 240 -14.85 2.74 -7.41
CA LEU A 240 -15.11 2.16 -8.72
C LEU A 240 -13.81 1.82 -9.45
#